data_06831a0c4e1ca157986b21f6a6df9631
#
_entry.id   06831a0c4e1ca157986b21f6a6df9631
#
_cell.length_a   1.000
_cell.length_b   1.000
_cell.length_c   1.000
_cell.angle_alpha   90.00
_cell.angle_beta   90.00
_cell.angle_gamma   90.00
#
_symmetry.space_group_name_H-M   'P 1'
#
loop_
_entity.id
_entity.type
_entity.pdbx_description
1 polymer ?
#
loop_
_entity_poly.entity_id
_entity_poly.type
_entity_poly.pdbx_seq_one_letter_code
_entity_poly.pdbx_strand_id
1 'polypeptide(L)'
;ILAMAGCIILAIIVVNSPQIGGISGLQEKLPDWALRFTPQIGGETGTSTGTGGILMMTGSTFLAFIGIQWWASWYPGAEPGGGGYIAQRIMSAKDEKNSLLATLFFQVAHYCIRPWPWILVGLSAIVLYPELSMADKGLGYVKAMNDFLPMGLKGLLLAAFLAAYMSTIATHLNWGTSYFVNDFYK
;
A
#
# COMPACT_ATOMS: atom_id res chain seq x y z
N ILE A 1 10.02 10.24 -5.37
CA ILE A 1 9.50 11.55 -4.92
C ILE A 1 8.31 11.97 -5.79
N LEU A 2 8.45 12.03 -7.13
CA LEU A 2 7.37 12.48 -8.04
C LEU A 2 6.09 11.63 -7.92
N ALA A 3 6.20 10.30 -7.88
CA ALA A 3 5.06 9.41 -7.69
C ALA A 3 4.32 9.72 -6.38
N MET A 4 5.05 9.95 -5.30
CA MET A 4 4.46 10.28 -4.01
C MET A 4 3.78 11.64 -4.01
N ALA A 5 4.41 12.66 -4.59
CA ALA A 5 3.81 13.98 -4.76
C ALA A 5 2.51 13.90 -5.59
N GLY A 6 2.52 13.13 -6.69
CA GLY A 6 1.34 12.90 -7.51
C GLY A 6 0.21 12.19 -6.75
N CYS A 7 0.54 11.21 -5.90
CA CYS A 7 -0.46 10.54 -5.05
C CYS A 7 -1.07 11.50 -4.01
N ILE A 8 -0.27 12.39 -3.43
CA ILE A 8 -0.75 13.41 -2.48
C ILE A 8 -1.69 14.40 -3.18
N ILE A 9 -1.29 14.88 -4.36
CA ILE A 9 -2.12 15.78 -5.18
C ILE A 9 -3.46 15.11 -5.53
N LEU A 10 -3.42 13.86 -5.99
CA LEU A 10 -4.62 13.10 -6.29
C LEU A 10 -5.52 12.97 -5.05
N ALA A 11 -4.96 12.60 -3.90
CA ALA A 11 -5.73 12.47 -2.67
C ALA A 11 -6.41 13.80 -2.26
N ILE A 12 -5.70 14.91 -2.36
CA ILE A 12 -6.24 16.24 -2.07
C ILE A 12 -7.39 16.58 -3.04
N ILE A 13 -7.22 16.36 -4.33
CA ILE A 13 -8.24 16.65 -5.35
C ILE A 13 -9.49 15.78 -5.11
N VAL A 14 -9.31 14.48 -4.93
CA VAL A 14 -10.42 13.52 -4.76
C VAL A 14 -11.20 13.81 -3.48
N VAL A 15 -10.51 13.98 -2.35
CA VAL A 15 -11.17 14.23 -1.05
C VAL A 15 -11.92 15.56 -1.05
N ASN A 16 -11.37 16.61 -1.67
CA ASN A 16 -12.03 17.91 -1.76
C ASN A 16 -13.03 18.03 -2.93
N SER A 17 -13.28 16.94 -3.66
CA SER A 17 -14.28 16.95 -4.72
C SER A 17 -15.69 17.22 -4.16
N PRO A 18 -16.59 17.83 -4.95
CA PRO A 18 -17.97 18.06 -4.53
C PRO A 18 -18.74 16.79 -4.15
N GLN A 19 -18.37 15.66 -4.74
CA GLN A 19 -18.98 14.37 -4.45
C GLN A 19 -18.60 13.84 -3.07
N ILE A 20 -17.40 14.13 -2.57
CA ILE A 20 -16.93 13.70 -1.25
C ILE A 20 -17.23 14.77 -0.20
N GLY A 21 -16.85 16.03 -0.43
CA GLY A 21 -17.10 17.13 0.51
C GLY A 21 -16.05 17.24 1.63
N GLY A 22 -14.79 16.87 1.36
CA GLY A 22 -13.71 16.92 2.34
C GLY A 22 -13.64 15.68 3.24
N ILE A 23 -12.77 15.73 4.24
CA ILE A 23 -12.57 14.61 5.19
C ILE A 23 -13.85 14.34 5.99
N SER A 24 -14.56 15.38 6.43
CA SER A 24 -15.81 15.24 7.18
C SER A 24 -16.90 14.58 6.33
N GLY A 25 -17.05 15.00 5.06
CA GLY A 25 -17.99 14.39 4.14
C GLY A 25 -17.62 12.94 3.79
N LEU A 26 -16.32 12.63 3.72
CA LEU A 26 -15.85 11.26 3.54
C LEU A 26 -16.25 10.37 4.73
N GLN A 27 -16.05 10.85 5.97
CA GLN A 27 -16.42 10.11 7.18
C GLN A 27 -17.92 9.83 7.27
N GLU A 28 -18.75 10.81 6.89
CA GLU A 28 -20.19 10.67 6.91
C GLU A 28 -20.74 9.69 5.86
N LYS A 29 -20.11 9.66 4.68
CA LYS A 29 -20.54 8.83 3.54
C LYS A 29 -19.98 7.41 3.56
N LEU A 30 -18.92 7.18 4.33
CA LEU A 30 -18.33 5.85 4.44
C LEU A 30 -19.21 4.93 5.28
N PRO A 31 -19.36 3.67 4.86
CA PRO A 31 -20.03 2.68 5.69
C PRO A 31 -19.22 2.42 6.98
N ASP A 32 -19.91 2.17 8.10
CA ASP A 32 -19.31 1.99 9.43
C ASP A 32 -18.16 0.99 9.49
N TRP A 33 -18.19 -0.05 8.65
CA TRP A 33 -17.15 -1.05 8.60
C TRP A 33 -15.81 -0.53 8.02
N ALA A 34 -15.86 0.49 7.16
CA ALA A 34 -14.66 1.03 6.49
C ALA A 34 -13.74 1.82 7.44
N LEU A 35 -14.27 2.32 8.55
CA LEU A 35 -13.55 3.07 9.57
C LEU A 35 -13.16 2.22 10.78
N ARG A 36 -13.52 0.94 10.80
CA ARG A 36 -13.16 0.05 11.90
C ARG A 36 -11.73 -0.45 11.76
N PHE A 37 -10.95 -0.28 12.82
CA PHE A 37 -9.58 -0.77 12.90
C PHE A 37 -9.48 -2.29 13.09
N THR A 38 -10.50 -2.89 13.71
CA THR A 38 -10.51 -4.32 14.00
C THR A 38 -11.49 -5.05 13.10
N PRO A 39 -11.11 -6.21 12.55
CA PRO A 39 -12.05 -7.04 11.82
C PRO A 39 -13.17 -7.50 12.76
N GLN A 40 -14.36 -7.69 12.25
CA GLN A 40 -15.44 -8.31 13.02
C GLN A 40 -15.16 -9.81 13.13
N ILE A 41 -15.00 -10.26 14.36
CA ILE A 41 -14.82 -11.67 14.69
C ILE A 41 -16.20 -12.20 15.11
N GLY A 42 -16.77 -13.10 14.34
CA GLY A 42 -18.05 -13.73 14.64
C GLY A 42 -18.68 -14.35 13.41
N GLY A 43 -19.30 -15.51 13.59
CA GLY A 43 -20.00 -16.28 12.56
C GLY A 43 -19.33 -17.60 12.25
N GLU A 44 -20.12 -18.64 12.27
CA GLU A 44 -19.76 -19.95 11.75
C GLU A 44 -19.70 -19.84 10.23
N THR A 45 -18.55 -20.13 9.65
CA THR A 45 -18.27 -20.20 8.21
C THR A 45 -18.01 -18.85 7.51
N GLY A 46 -16.76 -18.71 7.10
CA GLY A 46 -16.14 -17.55 6.44
C GLY A 46 -16.57 -17.24 5.03
N THR A 47 -17.83 -17.07 4.75
CA THR A 47 -18.34 -16.49 3.50
C THR A 47 -19.74 -15.91 3.74
N SER A 48 -19.80 -14.75 4.33
CA SER A 48 -21.02 -13.95 4.18
C SER A 48 -20.78 -12.88 3.10
N THR A 49 -21.07 -13.22 1.88
CA THR A 49 -21.49 -12.31 0.83
C THR A 49 -22.85 -11.72 1.18
N GLY A 50 -22.94 -11.07 2.33
CA GLY A 50 -24.08 -10.24 2.65
C GLY A 50 -23.90 -8.89 1.96
N THR A 51 -24.98 -8.36 1.43
CA THR A 51 -25.17 -7.03 0.84
C THR A 51 -24.79 -5.89 1.78
N GLY A 52 -23.55 -5.87 2.27
CA GLY A 52 -23.06 -4.89 3.22
C GLY A 52 -21.56 -4.89 3.42
N GLY A 53 -20.82 -5.71 2.66
CA GLY A 53 -19.36 -5.65 2.64
C GLY A 53 -18.67 -5.85 3.99
N ILE A 54 -19.29 -6.53 4.95
CA ILE A 54 -18.69 -6.82 6.25
C ILE A 54 -17.71 -7.99 6.05
N LEU A 55 -16.43 -7.69 6.13
CA LEU A 55 -15.39 -8.71 6.25
C LEU A 55 -15.47 -9.34 7.65
N MET A 56 -16.27 -10.39 7.78
CA MET A 56 -16.31 -11.19 9.01
C MET A 56 -15.26 -12.29 8.91
N MET A 57 -14.36 -12.33 9.87
CA MET A 57 -13.41 -13.44 10.03
C MET A 57 -13.89 -14.36 11.15
N THR A 58 -13.75 -15.68 10.93
CA THR A 58 -13.91 -16.62 12.04
C THR A 58 -12.78 -16.43 13.06
N GLY A 59 -13.02 -16.76 14.32
CA GLY A 59 -11.99 -16.69 15.36
C GLY A 59 -10.75 -17.51 15.03
N SER A 60 -10.92 -18.67 14.42
CA SER A 60 -9.81 -19.53 13.97
C SER A 60 -8.99 -18.90 12.85
N THR A 61 -9.65 -18.29 11.85
CA THR A 61 -8.97 -17.55 10.77
C THR A 61 -8.19 -16.36 11.30
N PHE A 62 -8.76 -15.63 12.25
CA PHE A 62 -8.08 -14.49 12.89
C PHE A 62 -6.84 -14.93 13.67
N LEU A 63 -6.94 -16.02 14.45
CA LEU A 63 -5.81 -16.59 15.17
C LEU A 63 -4.73 -17.13 14.23
N ALA A 64 -5.12 -17.80 13.15
CA ALA A 64 -4.19 -18.27 12.13
C ALA A 64 -3.48 -17.10 11.42
N PHE A 65 -4.21 -16.02 11.13
CA PHE A 65 -3.64 -14.84 10.52
C PHE A 65 -2.59 -14.17 11.43
N ILE A 66 -2.91 -13.91 12.70
CA ILE A 66 -1.98 -13.28 13.64
C ILE A 66 -0.84 -14.22 14.02
N GLY A 67 -1.14 -15.47 14.33
CA GLY A 67 -0.16 -16.41 14.88
C GLY A 67 0.78 -17.00 13.84
N ILE A 68 0.35 -17.15 12.60
CA ILE A 68 1.12 -17.81 11.55
C ILE A 68 1.42 -16.83 10.39
N GLN A 69 0.39 -16.32 9.75
CA GLN A 69 0.57 -15.55 8.50
C GLN A 69 1.23 -14.21 8.72
N TRP A 70 0.80 -13.46 9.73
CA TRP A 70 1.40 -12.17 10.04
C TRP A 70 2.84 -12.30 10.51
N TRP A 71 3.13 -13.29 11.35
CA TRP A 71 4.48 -13.61 11.79
C TRP A 71 5.39 -13.98 10.62
N ALA A 72 4.93 -14.85 9.73
CA ALA A 72 5.70 -15.27 8.55
C ALA A 72 5.96 -14.09 7.58
N SER A 73 5.02 -13.16 7.44
CA SER A 73 5.16 -11.99 6.55
C SER A 73 6.16 -10.96 7.05
N TRP A 74 6.37 -10.89 8.36
CA TRP A 74 7.26 -9.92 9.01
C TRP A 74 8.59 -10.54 9.47
N TYR A 75 8.78 -11.80 9.22
CA TYR A 75 10.03 -12.47 9.56
C TYR A 75 11.18 -11.88 8.74
N PRO A 76 12.32 -11.49 9.38
CA PRO A 76 13.50 -11.06 8.65
C PRO A 76 13.98 -12.19 7.73
N GLY A 77 13.86 -12.01 6.43
CA GLY A 77 14.15 -13.04 5.44
C GLY A 77 12.93 -13.53 4.65
N ALA A 78 11.72 -13.14 5.02
CA ALA A 78 10.50 -13.40 4.23
C ALA A 78 10.42 -12.52 2.97
N GLU A 79 11.14 -11.40 2.95
CA GLU A 79 11.26 -10.59 1.73
C GLU A 79 12.13 -11.30 0.69
N PRO A 80 11.81 -11.18 -0.61
CA PRO A 80 12.71 -11.61 -1.66
C PRO A 80 14.09 -10.97 -1.46
N GLY A 81 15.11 -11.79 -1.12
CA GLY A 81 16.43 -11.31 -0.75
C GLY A 81 16.68 -11.18 0.75
N GLY A 82 15.77 -11.64 1.61
CA GLY A 82 16.04 -11.95 3.00
C GLY A 82 16.51 -10.79 3.87
N GLY A 83 15.91 -9.59 3.78
CA GLY A 83 16.38 -8.44 4.57
C GLY A 83 17.75 -7.89 4.15
N GLY A 84 18.45 -8.57 3.26
CA GLY A 84 19.76 -8.16 2.74
C GLY A 84 19.72 -6.80 2.03
N TYR A 85 18.61 -6.46 1.43
CA TYR A 85 18.40 -5.15 0.80
C TYR A 85 18.44 -3.98 1.80
N ILE A 86 17.86 -4.14 2.97
CA ILE A 86 17.91 -3.15 4.06
C ILE A 86 19.29 -3.19 4.71
N ALA A 87 19.82 -4.38 4.99
CA ALA A 87 21.15 -4.57 5.56
C ALA A 87 22.25 -3.92 4.70
N GLN A 88 22.21 -4.08 3.38
CA GLN A 88 23.13 -3.45 2.45
C GLN A 88 23.14 -1.92 2.58
N ARG A 89 21.98 -1.29 2.75
CA ARG A 89 21.88 0.16 2.93
C ARG A 89 22.39 0.61 4.29
N ILE A 90 22.12 -0.16 5.34
CA ILE A 90 22.63 0.07 6.69
C ILE A 90 24.17 0.02 6.67
N MET A 91 24.74 -1.00 6.02
CA MET A 91 26.20 -1.18 5.90
C MET A 91 26.88 -0.11 5.03
N SER A 92 26.16 0.52 4.10
CA SER A 92 26.70 1.59 3.25
C SER A 92 26.69 2.97 3.91
N ALA A 93 26.14 3.11 5.12
CA ALA A 93 26.11 4.37 5.84
C ALA A 93 27.51 4.74 6.38
N LYS A 94 27.75 6.06 6.50
CA LYS A 94 29.05 6.60 6.92
C LYS A 94 29.46 6.17 8.34
N ASP A 95 28.49 6.06 9.25
CA ASP A 95 28.68 5.70 10.65
C ASP A 95 27.37 5.11 11.22
N GLU A 96 27.44 4.56 12.43
CA GLU A 96 26.29 3.95 13.12
C GLU A 96 25.15 4.94 13.37
N LYS A 97 25.46 6.18 13.70
CA LYS A 97 24.45 7.22 13.93
C LYS A 97 23.67 7.54 12.66
N ASN A 98 24.37 7.69 11.54
CA ASN A 98 23.72 7.92 10.24
C ASN A 98 22.91 6.71 9.78
N SER A 99 23.38 5.50 10.04
CA SER A 99 22.66 4.27 9.79
C SER A 99 21.35 4.19 10.59
N LEU A 100 21.42 4.47 11.89
CA LEU A 100 20.24 4.47 12.77
C LEU A 100 19.23 5.53 12.36
N LEU A 101 19.69 6.77 12.10
CA LEU A 101 18.82 7.86 11.67
C LEU A 101 18.18 7.61 10.29
N ALA A 102 18.92 7.04 9.34
CA ALA A 102 18.41 6.67 8.03
C ALA A 102 17.32 5.58 8.14
N THR A 103 17.55 4.58 9.00
CA THR A 103 16.56 3.53 9.26
C THR A 103 15.31 4.08 9.93
N LEU A 104 15.46 4.93 10.94
CA LEU A 104 14.33 5.58 11.61
C LEU A 104 13.54 6.46 10.63
N PHE A 105 14.22 7.28 9.83
CA PHE A 105 13.60 8.11 8.80
C PHE A 105 12.84 7.26 7.78
N PHE A 106 13.44 6.15 7.34
CA PHE A 106 12.79 5.22 6.43
C PHE A 106 11.50 4.65 7.04
N GLN A 107 11.53 4.21 8.29
CA GLN A 107 10.36 3.65 8.98
C GLN A 107 9.22 4.67 9.05
N VAL A 108 9.52 5.90 9.49
CA VAL A 108 8.51 6.98 9.57
C VAL A 108 7.98 7.34 8.18
N ALA A 109 8.86 7.54 7.20
CA ALA A 109 8.45 7.92 5.84
C ALA A 109 7.65 6.81 5.15
N HIS A 110 8.06 5.56 5.30
CA HIS A 110 7.47 4.43 4.61
C HIS A 110 6.13 3.98 5.24
N TYR A 111 6.05 3.93 6.55
CA TYR A 111 4.88 3.40 7.24
C TYR A 111 3.88 4.47 7.71
N CYS A 112 4.34 5.70 7.99
CA CYS A 112 3.47 6.75 8.46
C CYS A 112 3.04 7.72 7.35
N ILE A 113 3.99 8.18 6.51
CA ILE A 113 3.69 9.22 5.52
C ILE A 113 3.18 8.62 4.20
N ARG A 114 3.79 7.57 3.72
CA ARG A 114 3.52 7.01 2.40
C ARG A 114 2.12 6.41 2.22
N PRO A 115 1.51 5.70 3.20
CA PRO A 115 0.25 5.00 2.97
C PRO A 115 -0.98 5.90 2.91
N TRP A 116 -1.01 7.03 3.63
CA TRP A 116 -2.22 7.80 3.81
C TRP A 116 -2.86 8.34 2.51
N PRO A 117 -2.11 8.82 1.48
CA PRO A 117 -2.76 9.27 0.26
C PRO A 117 -3.50 8.14 -0.47
N TRP A 118 -2.93 6.94 -0.47
CA TRP A 118 -3.56 5.76 -1.08
C TRP A 118 -4.78 5.30 -0.30
N ILE A 119 -4.70 5.32 1.03
CA ILE A 119 -5.83 5.00 1.90
C ILE A 119 -6.98 5.98 1.67
N LEU A 120 -6.71 7.29 1.63
CA LEU A 120 -7.73 8.30 1.38
C LEU A 120 -8.40 8.14 0.02
N VAL A 121 -7.63 7.93 -1.05
CA VAL A 121 -8.19 7.68 -2.38
C VAL A 121 -8.95 6.36 -2.41
N GLY A 122 -8.45 5.31 -1.76
CA GLY A 122 -9.14 4.03 -1.65
C GLY A 122 -10.49 4.12 -0.92
N LEU A 123 -10.53 4.83 0.20
CA LEU A 123 -11.77 5.09 0.93
C LEU A 123 -12.74 5.95 0.11
N SER A 124 -12.23 6.99 -0.56
CA SER A 124 -13.04 7.81 -1.47
C SER A 124 -13.61 6.99 -2.63
N ALA A 125 -12.86 6.03 -3.15
CA ALA A 125 -13.31 5.15 -4.24
C ALA A 125 -14.50 4.27 -3.82
N ILE A 126 -14.62 3.89 -2.55
CA ILE A 126 -15.79 3.16 -2.04
C ILE A 126 -17.07 3.99 -2.18
N VAL A 127 -16.95 5.29 -1.94
CA VAL A 127 -18.09 6.23 -2.04
C VAL A 127 -18.37 6.62 -3.49
N LEU A 128 -17.32 6.84 -4.29
CA LEU A 128 -17.45 7.30 -5.68
C LEU A 128 -17.90 6.20 -6.65
N TYR A 129 -17.49 4.95 -6.38
CA TYR A 129 -17.69 3.81 -7.28
C TYR A 129 -18.34 2.64 -6.55
N PRO A 130 -19.55 2.79 -6.04
CA PRO A 130 -20.25 1.72 -5.30
C PRO A 130 -20.55 0.50 -6.18
N GLU A 131 -20.61 0.69 -7.49
CA GLU A 131 -20.88 -0.37 -8.48
C GLU A 131 -19.70 -1.33 -8.70
N LEU A 132 -18.50 -1.01 -8.21
CA LEU A 132 -17.34 -1.87 -8.39
C LEU A 132 -17.51 -3.18 -7.60
N SER A 133 -17.40 -4.29 -8.30
CA SER A 133 -17.37 -5.62 -7.68
C SER A 133 -16.19 -5.75 -6.70
N MET A 134 -16.27 -6.70 -5.78
CA MET A 134 -15.15 -6.97 -4.85
C MET A 134 -13.84 -7.31 -5.57
N ALA A 135 -13.93 -7.99 -6.73
CA ALA A 135 -12.77 -8.32 -7.56
C ALA A 135 -12.15 -7.07 -8.21
N ASP A 136 -12.97 -6.06 -8.53
CA ASP A 136 -12.55 -4.87 -9.27
C ASP A 136 -12.24 -3.67 -8.35
N LYS A 137 -12.40 -3.80 -7.04
CA LYS A 137 -12.13 -2.70 -6.09
C LYS A 137 -10.72 -2.12 -6.21
N GLY A 138 -9.75 -2.92 -6.61
CA GLY A 138 -8.40 -2.44 -6.91
C GLY A 138 -8.33 -1.42 -8.05
N LEU A 139 -9.30 -1.42 -8.96
CA LEU A 139 -9.40 -0.45 -10.05
C LEU A 139 -9.91 0.92 -9.58
N GLY A 140 -10.48 1.03 -8.38
CA GLY A 140 -11.02 2.29 -7.86
C GLY A 140 -10.00 3.42 -7.83
N TYR A 141 -8.73 3.12 -7.49
CA TYR A 141 -7.65 4.09 -7.53
C TYR A 141 -7.36 4.57 -8.97
N VAL A 142 -7.33 3.64 -9.92
CA VAL A 142 -7.06 3.94 -11.34
C VAL A 142 -8.21 4.76 -11.94
N LYS A 143 -9.46 4.44 -11.60
CA LYS A 143 -10.63 5.24 -11.99
C LYS A 143 -10.56 6.64 -11.41
N ALA A 144 -10.27 6.78 -10.12
CA ALA A 144 -10.10 8.08 -9.49
C ALA A 144 -8.99 8.91 -10.15
N MET A 145 -7.84 8.29 -10.46
CA MET A 145 -6.78 8.94 -11.22
C MET A 145 -7.26 9.39 -12.60
N ASN A 146 -8.05 8.58 -13.28
CA ASN A 146 -8.56 8.91 -14.61
C ASN A 146 -9.57 10.05 -14.59
N ASP A 147 -10.47 10.06 -13.62
CA ASP A 147 -11.61 10.97 -13.59
C ASP A 147 -11.28 12.35 -12.98
N PHE A 148 -10.36 12.37 -12.01
CA PHE A 148 -10.06 13.59 -11.23
C PHE A 148 -8.78 14.31 -11.64
N LEU A 149 -7.83 13.64 -12.31
CA LEU A 149 -6.60 14.30 -12.73
C LEU A 149 -6.71 14.88 -14.15
N PRO A 150 -6.25 16.13 -14.35
CA PRO A 150 -6.09 16.68 -15.69
C PRO A 150 -5.03 15.91 -16.48
N MET A 151 -5.13 15.91 -17.81
CA MET A 151 -4.32 15.06 -18.71
C MET A 151 -2.80 15.15 -18.43
N GLY A 152 -2.27 16.33 -18.18
CA GLY A 152 -0.84 16.52 -17.90
C GLY A 152 -0.38 15.84 -16.61
N LEU A 153 -1.12 16.03 -15.51
CA LEU A 153 -0.82 15.39 -14.22
C LEU A 153 -1.06 13.88 -14.25
N LYS A 154 -2.07 13.42 -14.98
CA LYS A 154 -2.34 12.01 -15.21
C LYS A 154 -1.16 11.32 -15.90
N GLY A 155 -0.67 11.90 -16.99
CA GLY A 155 0.49 11.39 -17.71
C GLY A 155 1.76 11.40 -16.86
N LEU A 156 2.00 12.47 -16.09
CA LEU A 156 3.14 12.58 -15.19
C LEU A 156 3.09 11.50 -14.08
N LEU A 157 1.92 11.28 -13.48
CA LEU A 157 1.76 10.26 -12.43
C LEU A 157 1.94 8.85 -12.99
N LEU A 158 1.40 8.58 -14.18
CA LEU A 158 1.59 7.30 -14.85
C LEU A 158 3.08 7.05 -15.17
N ALA A 159 3.77 8.04 -15.72
CA ALA A 159 5.21 7.95 -15.98
C ALA A 159 6.01 7.73 -14.69
N ALA A 160 5.63 8.39 -13.59
CA ALA A 160 6.26 8.22 -12.30
C ALA A 160 6.05 6.80 -11.72
N PHE A 161 4.89 6.18 -11.91
CA PHE A 161 4.63 4.78 -11.54
C PHE A 161 5.45 3.81 -12.38
N LEU A 162 5.52 4.03 -13.69
CA LEU A 162 6.36 3.21 -14.57
C LEU A 162 7.84 3.32 -14.19
N ALA A 163 8.33 4.51 -13.88
CA ALA A 163 9.70 4.71 -13.41
C ALA A 163 9.96 4.01 -12.07
N ALA A 164 9.03 4.04 -11.14
CA ALA A 164 9.11 3.31 -9.88
C ALA A 164 9.15 1.78 -10.10
N TYR A 165 8.30 1.28 -10.99
CA TYR A 165 8.29 -0.13 -11.39
C TYR A 165 9.62 -0.56 -12.03
N MET A 166 10.13 0.21 -12.98
CA MET A 166 11.43 -0.04 -13.62
C MET A 166 12.58 -0.06 -12.60
N SER A 167 12.57 0.87 -11.65
CA SER A 167 13.56 0.92 -10.55
C SER A 167 13.54 -0.36 -9.71
N THR A 168 12.36 -0.88 -9.40
CA THR A 168 12.20 -2.13 -8.65
C THR A 168 12.75 -3.32 -9.44
N ILE A 169 12.38 -3.45 -10.72
CA ILE A 169 12.88 -4.53 -11.59
C ILE A 169 14.40 -4.47 -11.72
N ALA A 170 14.97 -3.29 -11.96
CA ALA A 170 16.42 -3.12 -12.08
C ALA A 170 17.15 -3.60 -10.81
N THR A 171 16.60 -3.31 -9.65
CA THR A 171 17.17 -3.77 -8.36
C THR A 171 17.11 -5.29 -8.23
N HIS A 172 15.98 -5.91 -8.57
CA HIS A 172 15.86 -7.39 -8.52
C HIS A 172 16.77 -8.09 -9.53
N LEU A 173 16.92 -7.54 -10.74
CA LEU A 173 17.84 -8.07 -11.73
C LEU A 173 19.30 -7.98 -11.26
N ASN A 174 19.70 -6.85 -10.69
CA ASN A 174 21.04 -6.71 -10.13
C ASN A 174 21.30 -7.73 -9.01
N TRP A 175 20.33 -7.97 -8.17
CA TRP A 175 20.42 -8.98 -7.12
C TRP A 175 20.53 -10.39 -7.67
N GLY A 176 19.65 -10.77 -8.60
CA GLY A 176 19.73 -12.06 -9.27
C GLY A 176 21.09 -12.27 -9.94
N THR A 177 21.59 -11.25 -10.63
CA THR A 177 22.90 -11.30 -11.25
C THR A 177 24.04 -11.48 -10.23
N SER A 178 23.93 -10.83 -9.06
CA SER A 178 24.97 -10.95 -8.02
C SER A 178 25.07 -12.38 -7.45
N TYR A 179 23.96 -13.10 -7.34
CA TYR A 179 23.96 -14.51 -6.95
C TYR A 179 24.63 -15.38 -8.02
N PHE A 180 24.28 -15.19 -9.29
CA PHE A 180 24.91 -15.93 -10.37
C PHE A 180 26.43 -15.71 -10.40
N VAL A 181 26.88 -14.47 -10.25
CA VAL A 181 28.32 -14.14 -10.27
C VAL A 181 29.04 -14.72 -9.06
N ASN A 182 28.45 -14.63 -7.86
CA ASN A 182 29.13 -15.12 -6.66
C ASN A 182 29.11 -16.64 -6.52
N ASP A 183 28.02 -17.29 -6.89
CA ASP A 183 27.82 -18.71 -6.60
C ASP A 183 28.24 -19.62 -7.74
N PHE A 184 28.28 -19.12 -8.98
CA PHE A 184 28.63 -19.93 -10.15
C PHE A 184 29.89 -19.46 -10.89
N TYR A 185 30.24 -18.18 -10.83
CA TYR A 185 31.38 -17.66 -11.60
C TYR A 185 32.66 -17.49 -10.75
N LYS A 186 32.58 -17.30 -9.46
CA LYS A 186 33.70 -17.30 -8.51
C LYS A 186 33.87 -18.67 -7.87
#